data_6f8343dfe2ab469283bc5d9ed0af26db
#
_entry.id   6f8343dfe2ab469283bc5d9ed0af26db
#
_cell.length_a   1.000
_cell.length_b   1.000
_cell.length_c   1.000
_cell.angle_alpha   90.00
_cell.angle_beta   90.00
_cell.angle_gamma   90.00
#
_symmetry.space_group_name_H-M   'P 1'
#
loop_
_entity.id
_entity.type
_entity.pdbx_description
1 polymer ?
#
loop_
_entity_poly.entity_id
_entity_poly.type
_entity_poly.pdbx_seq_one_letter_code
_entity_poly.pdbx_strand_id
1 'polypeptide(L)'
;ITTIDSRMQSAAIESVKSGVNEYDLRHGYRGAESFDIPENDWIEVLANTEVSENKEPAIVTDIFEDRILILTESGSTEILSLNDLKNLKIYVDASTTTKFTELTNLFDRGDLIRIVRDDTNKISIAQIPNIQAALIAMNPQHGGIKALVGGYNFKESSFNRVTQASRQPGSNFKPFIYAT
;
A
#
# COMPACT_ATOMS: atom_id res chain seq x y z
N ILE A 1 -31.59 9.33 -2.89
CA ILE A 1 -31.76 7.87 -2.89
C ILE A 1 -30.70 7.29 -3.81
N THR A 2 -29.96 6.31 -3.34
CA THR A 2 -28.89 5.62 -4.09
C THR A 2 -29.24 4.14 -4.22
N THR A 3 -28.70 3.48 -5.23
CA THR A 3 -28.80 2.01 -5.44
C THR A 3 -27.68 1.23 -4.74
N ILE A 4 -26.74 1.92 -4.12
CA ILE A 4 -25.60 1.32 -3.40
C ILE A 4 -26.09 0.44 -2.25
N ASP A 5 -25.54 -0.75 -2.16
CA ASP A 5 -25.69 -1.67 -1.02
C ASP A 5 -24.45 -1.54 -0.11
N SER A 6 -24.66 -1.20 1.16
CA SER A 6 -23.55 -0.91 2.07
C SER A 6 -22.64 -2.11 2.32
N ARG A 7 -23.17 -3.34 2.36
CA ARG A 7 -22.36 -4.55 2.54
C ARG A 7 -21.51 -4.83 1.31
N MET A 8 -22.10 -4.69 0.12
CA MET A 8 -21.36 -4.84 -1.13
C MET A 8 -20.30 -3.74 -1.30
N GLN A 9 -20.63 -2.50 -0.88
CA GLN A 9 -19.66 -1.40 -0.90
C GLN A 9 -18.47 -1.66 0.02
N SER A 10 -18.71 -2.13 1.26
CA SER A 10 -17.63 -2.47 2.19
C SER A 10 -16.76 -3.60 1.66
N ALA A 11 -17.37 -4.67 1.15
CA ALA A 11 -16.64 -5.79 0.55
C ALA A 11 -15.83 -5.36 -0.68
N ALA A 12 -16.35 -4.44 -1.50
CA ALA A 12 -15.63 -3.91 -2.66
C ALA A 12 -14.42 -3.07 -2.25
N ILE A 13 -14.54 -2.22 -1.22
CA ILE A 13 -13.42 -1.44 -0.68
C ILE A 13 -12.32 -2.36 -0.18
N GLU A 14 -12.68 -3.34 0.65
CA GLU A 14 -11.73 -4.32 1.19
C GLU A 14 -11.05 -5.14 0.08
N SER A 15 -11.81 -5.59 -0.92
CA SER A 15 -11.27 -6.33 -2.07
C SER A 15 -10.27 -5.51 -2.89
N VAL A 16 -10.55 -4.23 -3.13
CA VAL A 16 -9.62 -3.34 -3.85
C VAL A 16 -8.35 -3.13 -3.03
N LYS A 17 -8.47 -2.85 -1.73
CA LYS A 17 -7.31 -2.63 -0.85
C LYS A 17 -6.45 -3.89 -0.73
N SER A 18 -7.05 -5.03 -0.47
CA SER A 18 -6.35 -6.32 -0.39
C SER A 18 -5.65 -6.65 -1.71
N GLY A 19 -6.38 -6.59 -2.83
CA GLY A 19 -5.82 -6.91 -4.15
C GLY A 19 -4.68 -6.00 -4.56
N VAL A 20 -4.76 -4.70 -4.27
CA VAL A 20 -3.69 -3.73 -4.53
C VAL A 20 -2.46 -4.01 -3.65
N ASN A 21 -2.65 -4.23 -2.35
CA ASN A 21 -1.57 -4.55 -1.43
C ASN A 21 -0.88 -5.89 -1.80
N GLU A 22 -1.64 -6.93 -2.09
CA GLU A 22 -1.09 -8.23 -2.50
C GLU A 22 -0.31 -8.14 -3.82
N TYR A 23 -0.83 -7.38 -4.77
CA TYR A 23 -0.12 -7.13 -6.03
C TYR A 23 1.21 -6.42 -5.78
N ASP A 24 1.18 -5.35 -4.99
CA ASP A 24 2.36 -4.53 -4.70
C ASP A 24 3.43 -5.34 -3.94
N LEU A 25 3.04 -6.13 -2.94
CA LEU A 25 3.94 -7.02 -2.20
C LEU A 25 4.60 -8.10 -3.09
N ARG A 26 3.87 -8.62 -4.09
CA ARG A 26 4.45 -9.59 -5.05
C ARG A 26 5.56 -8.98 -5.90
N HIS A 27 5.50 -7.68 -6.15
CA HIS A 27 6.51 -6.95 -6.93
C HIS A 27 7.69 -6.47 -6.08
N GLY A 28 7.62 -6.66 -4.78
CA GLY A 28 8.71 -6.42 -3.84
C GLY A 28 8.72 -5.03 -3.21
N TYR A 29 9.49 -4.93 -2.14
CA TYR A 29 9.70 -3.70 -1.38
C TYR A 29 10.63 -2.77 -2.16
N ARG A 30 10.28 -1.50 -2.26
CA ARG A 30 10.99 -0.50 -3.07
C ARG A 30 11.98 0.36 -2.29
N GLY A 31 12.13 0.12 -1.00
CA GLY A 31 12.98 0.93 -0.13
C GLY A 31 12.21 2.01 0.64
N ALA A 32 12.96 2.92 1.23
CA ALA A 32 12.42 4.04 2.00
C ALA A 32 11.69 5.06 1.12
N GLU A 33 10.76 5.82 1.71
CA GLU A 33 10.04 6.92 1.03
C GLU A 33 10.88 8.18 0.94
N SER A 34 11.74 8.41 1.93
CA SER A 34 12.70 9.51 1.98
C SER A 34 13.97 9.02 2.65
N PHE A 35 15.09 9.59 2.28
CA PHE A 35 16.44 9.17 2.68
C PHE A 35 17.15 10.29 3.45
N ASP A 36 18.11 9.91 4.28
CA ASP A 36 19.06 10.84 4.94
C ASP A 36 18.39 11.99 5.72
N ILE A 37 17.23 11.76 6.34
CA ILE A 37 16.55 12.79 7.13
C ILE A 37 17.41 13.13 8.34
N PRO A 38 17.75 14.44 8.57
CA PRO A 38 18.53 14.86 9.71
C PRO A 38 17.85 14.52 11.03
N GLU A 39 18.61 14.09 12.04
CA GLU A 39 18.07 13.66 13.34
C GLU A 39 17.20 14.72 14.02
N ASN A 40 17.56 15.99 13.88
CA ASN A 40 16.79 17.11 14.45
C ASN A 40 15.38 17.24 13.86
N ASP A 41 15.14 16.69 12.65
CA ASP A 41 13.90 16.84 11.90
C ASP A 41 12.98 15.61 12.06
N TRP A 42 13.45 14.52 12.67
CA TRP A 42 12.72 13.24 12.74
C TRP A 42 11.31 13.38 13.33
N ILE A 43 11.20 14.06 14.46
CA ILE A 43 9.90 14.23 15.14
C ILE A 43 8.94 15.07 14.29
N GLU A 44 9.44 16.13 13.66
CA GLU A 44 8.64 17.00 12.80
C GLU A 44 8.19 16.25 11.53
N VAL A 45 9.10 15.49 10.91
CA VAL A 45 8.78 14.67 9.72
C VAL A 45 7.73 13.61 10.05
N LEU A 46 7.88 12.89 11.17
CA LEU A 46 6.89 11.89 11.59
C LEU A 46 5.52 12.52 11.85
N ALA A 47 5.47 13.65 12.56
CA ALA A 47 4.22 14.36 12.87
C ALA A 47 3.51 14.92 11.62
N ASN A 48 4.28 15.29 10.59
CA ASN A 48 3.75 15.82 9.33
C ASN A 48 3.47 14.74 8.27
N THR A 49 3.90 13.50 8.49
CA THR A 49 3.71 12.39 7.55
C THR A 49 2.40 11.67 7.85
N GLU A 50 1.41 11.81 6.97
CA GLU A 50 0.11 11.16 7.17
C GLU A 50 0.20 9.63 7.22
N VAL A 51 -0.58 9.04 8.12
CA VAL A 51 -0.85 7.59 8.11
C VAL A 51 -1.72 7.26 6.90
N SER A 52 -1.21 6.43 6.00
CA SER A 52 -1.96 5.96 4.82
C SER A 52 -2.59 4.61 5.13
N GLU A 53 -3.90 4.59 5.24
CA GLU A 53 -4.68 3.43 5.69
C GLU A 53 -4.23 3.01 7.11
N ASN A 54 -3.55 1.88 7.25
CA ASN A 54 -2.95 1.42 8.50
C ASN A 54 -1.40 1.42 8.46
N LYS A 55 -0.81 2.16 7.50
CA LYS A 55 0.64 2.23 7.31
C LYS A 55 1.19 3.45 8.03
N GLU A 56 1.75 3.21 9.20
CA GLU A 56 2.35 4.23 10.06
C GLU A 56 3.73 4.63 9.53
N PRO A 57 4.10 5.93 9.57
CA PRO A 57 5.47 6.35 9.29
C PRO A 57 6.40 5.96 10.44
N ALA A 58 7.62 5.58 10.11
CA ALA A 58 8.69 5.35 11.06
C ALA A 58 10.04 5.75 10.46
N ILE A 59 10.98 6.19 11.28
CA ILE A 59 12.34 6.54 10.84
C ILE A 59 13.33 5.54 11.40
N VAL A 60 14.24 5.05 10.55
CA VAL A 60 15.32 4.16 10.94
C VAL A 60 16.36 4.97 11.74
N THR A 61 16.56 4.60 13.01
CA THR A 61 17.50 5.29 13.90
C THR A 61 18.85 4.60 13.97
N ASP A 62 18.86 3.27 13.97
CA ASP A 62 20.09 2.47 14.05
C ASP A 62 19.94 1.17 13.29
N ILE A 63 21.06 0.65 12.78
CA ILE A 63 21.12 -0.58 12.01
C ILE A 63 22.18 -1.50 12.63
N PHE A 64 21.76 -2.72 12.94
CA PHE A 64 22.61 -3.81 13.44
C PHE A 64 22.59 -4.99 12.46
N GLU A 65 23.43 -5.97 12.67
CA GLU A 65 23.48 -7.16 11.78
C GLU A 65 22.15 -7.94 11.77
N ASP A 66 21.45 -7.99 12.91
CA ASP A 66 20.27 -8.81 13.11
C ASP A 66 18.94 -8.03 13.25
N ARG A 67 18.99 -6.69 13.31
CA ARG A 67 17.82 -5.82 13.54
C ARG A 67 18.07 -4.40 13.12
N ILE A 68 16.98 -3.65 12.93
CA ILE A 68 16.98 -2.20 12.89
C ILE A 68 16.14 -1.63 14.05
N LEU A 69 16.54 -0.47 14.54
CA LEU A 69 15.72 0.33 15.44
C LEU A 69 14.99 1.39 14.63
N ILE A 70 13.73 1.59 14.96
CA ILE A 70 12.87 2.58 14.31
C ILE A 70 12.20 3.47 15.34
N LEU A 71 12.13 4.76 15.05
CA LEU A 71 11.35 5.74 15.80
C LEU A 71 9.98 5.88 15.16
N THR A 72 8.92 5.78 15.96
CA THR A 72 7.54 5.95 15.51
C THR A 72 6.99 7.32 15.84
N GLU A 73 5.86 7.72 15.26
CA GLU A 73 5.17 8.98 15.55
C GLU A 73 4.88 9.18 17.05
N SER A 74 4.60 8.10 17.79
CA SER A 74 4.40 8.16 19.23
C SER A 74 5.65 8.51 20.04
N GLY A 75 6.81 8.62 19.41
CA GLY A 75 8.11 8.83 20.05
C GLY A 75 8.70 7.56 20.65
N SER A 76 8.09 6.40 20.45
CA SER A 76 8.63 5.11 20.91
C SER A 76 9.67 4.56 19.92
N THR A 77 10.72 3.96 20.47
CA THR A 77 11.68 3.17 19.68
C THR A 77 11.23 1.73 19.66
N GLU A 78 11.16 1.16 18.46
CA GLU A 78 10.75 -0.22 18.25
C GLU A 78 11.78 -1.00 17.43
N ILE A 79 11.67 -2.33 17.44
CA ILE A 79 12.65 -3.22 16.82
C ILE A 79 11.99 -3.98 15.67
N LEU A 80 12.61 -3.93 14.49
CA LEU A 80 12.35 -4.84 13.38
C LEU A 80 13.52 -5.80 13.26
N SER A 81 13.27 -7.09 13.45
CA SER A 81 14.31 -8.10 13.38
C SER A 81 14.54 -8.58 11.95
N LEU A 82 15.75 -9.06 11.67
CA LEU A 82 16.07 -9.73 10.40
C LEU A 82 15.12 -10.90 10.12
N ASN A 83 14.66 -11.61 11.17
CA ASN A 83 13.72 -12.71 11.02
C ASN A 83 12.36 -12.27 10.47
N ASP A 84 11.90 -11.07 10.82
CA ASP A 84 10.63 -10.52 10.32
C ASP A 84 10.73 -10.12 8.84
N LEU A 85 11.94 -9.86 8.36
CA LEU A 85 12.25 -9.42 7.00
C LEU A 85 12.73 -10.56 6.07
N LYS A 86 12.98 -11.77 6.57
CA LYS A 86 13.55 -12.90 5.78
C LYS A 86 12.79 -13.23 4.49
N ASN A 87 11.49 -13.00 4.46
CA ASN A 87 10.65 -13.27 3.30
C ASN A 87 10.41 -12.04 2.42
N LEU A 88 11.03 -10.90 2.79
CA LEU A 88 10.89 -9.68 2.02
C LEU A 88 11.56 -9.84 0.66
N LYS A 89 10.80 -9.63 -0.39
CA LYS A 89 11.33 -9.51 -1.75
C LYS A 89 11.65 -8.06 -2.00
N ILE A 90 12.78 -7.80 -2.61
CA ILE A 90 13.21 -6.44 -2.99
C ILE A 90 12.87 -6.23 -4.46
N TYR A 91 12.24 -5.12 -4.75
CA TYR A 91 11.94 -4.70 -6.11
C TYR A 91 13.24 -4.40 -6.88
N VAL A 92 13.34 -4.91 -8.10
CA VAL A 92 14.40 -4.59 -9.05
C VAL A 92 13.81 -3.87 -10.25
N ASP A 93 12.81 -4.48 -10.88
CA ASP A 93 12.05 -3.91 -12.00
C ASP A 93 10.64 -4.52 -12.05
N ALA A 94 9.83 -4.13 -13.06
CA ALA A 94 8.44 -4.55 -13.20
C ALA A 94 8.22 -6.08 -13.27
N SER A 95 9.26 -6.86 -13.58
CA SER A 95 9.20 -8.31 -13.75
C SER A 95 10.10 -9.09 -12.80
N THR A 96 11.00 -8.40 -12.11
CA THR A 96 12.10 -9.01 -11.36
C THR A 96 12.12 -8.54 -9.91
N THR A 97 12.25 -9.49 -9.01
CA THR A 97 12.56 -9.23 -7.60
C THR A 97 13.79 -10.00 -7.18
N THR A 98 14.53 -9.48 -6.22
CA THR A 98 15.64 -10.19 -5.58
C THR A 98 15.32 -10.53 -4.13
N LYS A 99 16.07 -11.49 -3.58
CA LYS A 99 15.97 -11.76 -2.14
C LYS A 99 16.78 -10.74 -1.36
N PHE A 100 16.24 -10.38 -0.25
CA PHE A 100 16.96 -9.61 0.74
C PHE A 100 18.12 -10.42 1.34
N THR A 101 19.28 -9.78 1.50
CA THR A 101 20.50 -10.43 2.03
C THR A 101 20.99 -9.81 3.32
N GLU A 102 21.07 -8.48 3.39
CA GLU A 102 21.63 -7.76 4.53
C GLU A 102 20.83 -6.45 4.79
N LEU A 103 20.67 -6.11 6.06
CA LEU A 103 19.92 -4.91 6.47
C LEU A 103 20.59 -3.61 6.02
N THR A 104 21.91 -3.58 6.07
CA THR A 104 22.74 -2.42 5.63
C THR A 104 22.67 -2.13 4.14
N ASN A 105 22.19 -3.07 3.34
CA ASN A 105 21.97 -2.86 1.91
C ASN A 105 20.55 -2.34 1.59
N LEU A 106 19.67 -2.31 2.58
CA LEU A 106 18.26 -1.97 2.39
C LEU A 106 17.85 -0.70 3.12
N PHE A 107 18.51 -0.37 4.22
CA PHE A 107 18.18 0.73 5.09
C PHE A 107 19.41 1.52 5.47
N ASP A 108 19.24 2.83 5.54
CA ASP A 108 20.20 3.76 6.10
C ASP A 108 19.59 4.52 7.29
N ARG A 109 20.46 5.06 8.16
CA ARG A 109 20.01 5.88 9.28
C ARG A 109 19.36 7.16 8.75
N GLY A 110 18.17 7.50 9.24
CA GLY A 110 17.39 8.62 8.74
C GLY A 110 16.41 8.27 7.62
N ASP A 111 16.31 7.00 7.25
CA ASP A 111 15.33 6.55 6.27
C ASP A 111 13.91 6.60 6.82
N LEU A 112 12.98 7.21 6.07
CA LEU A 112 11.55 7.16 6.33
C LEU A 112 10.95 5.92 5.69
N ILE A 113 10.42 5.04 6.50
CA ILE A 113 9.78 3.79 6.08
C ILE A 113 8.32 3.74 6.53
N ARG A 114 7.57 2.75 6.04
CA ARG A 114 6.24 2.43 6.54
C ARG A 114 6.23 1.11 7.29
N ILE A 115 5.44 1.09 8.35
CA ILE A 115 5.16 -0.11 9.14
C ILE A 115 3.67 -0.35 9.25
N VAL A 116 3.28 -1.59 9.47
CA VAL A 116 1.93 -1.99 9.87
C VAL A 116 2.00 -2.81 11.13
N ARG A 117 0.94 -2.73 11.94
CA ARG A 117 0.76 -3.55 13.14
C ARG A 117 -0.36 -4.56 12.91
N ASP A 118 -0.14 -5.78 13.30
CA ASP A 118 -1.19 -6.78 13.36
C ASP A 118 -1.99 -6.70 14.67
N ASP A 119 -3.02 -7.54 14.80
CA ASP A 119 -3.89 -7.59 15.99
C ASP A 119 -3.13 -7.94 17.29
N THR A 120 -1.92 -8.49 17.18
CA THR A 120 -1.02 -8.80 18.31
C THR A 120 -0.02 -7.68 18.59
N ASN A 121 -0.15 -6.54 17.91
CA ASN A 121 0.77 -5.40 17.93
C ASN A 121 2.17 -5.73 17.39
N LYS A 122 2.31 -6.83 16.65
CA LYS A 122 3.56 -7.16 15.97
C LYS A 122 3.73 -6.26 14.75
N ILE A 123 4.94 -5.70 14.62
CA ILE A 123 5.30 -4.79 13.53
C ILE A 123 5.82 -5.58 12.33
N SER A 124 5.42 -5.13 11.15
CA SER A 124 5.97 -5.57 9.88
C SER A 124 6.21 -4.37 8.97
N ILE A 125 7.21 -4.49 8.08
CA ILE A 125 7.46 -3.45 7.09
C ILE A 125 6.33 -3.40 6.07
N ALA A 126 6.00 -2.19 5.63
CA ALA A 126 4.99 -1.92 4.63
C ALA A 126 5.49 -0.90 3.61
N GLN A 127 4.70 -0.63 2.60
CA GLN A 127 4.92 0.46 1.64
C GLN A 127 3.58 0.95 1.09
N ILE A 128 3.51 2.20 0.66
CA ILE A 128 2.35 2.73 -0.04
C ILE A 128 2.37 2.15 -1.46
N PRO A 129 1.28 1.51 -1.93
CA PRO A 129 1.25 0.91 -3.26
C PRO A 129 1.40 1.95 -4.38
N ASN A 130 2.25 1.67 -5.34
CA ASN A 130 2.43 2.51 -6.54
C ASN A 130 1.36 2.27 -7.61
N ILE A 131 0.51 1.28 -7.41
CA ILE A 131 -0.57 0.93 -8.35
C ILE A 131 -1.93 1.36 -7.83
N GLN A 132 -2.86 1.45 -8.73
CA GLN A 132 -4.25 1.76 -8.42
C GLN A 132 -5.17 0.74 -9.08
N ALA A 133 -6.26 0.42 -8.41
CA ALA A 133 -7.33 -0.39 -8.96
C ALA A 133 -8.69 0.27 -8.70
N ALA A 134 -9.68 -0.12 -9.49
CA ALA A 134 -11.05 0.33 -9.32
C ALA A 134 -12.00 -0.86 -9.48
N LEU A 135 -13.17 -0.78 -8.83
CA LEU A 135 -14.18 -1.82 -8.89
C LEU A 135 -15.56 -1.19 -9.04
N ILE A 136 -16.39 -1.77 -9.91
CA ILE A 136 -17.80 -1.48 -10.00
C ILE A 136 -18.59 -2.77 -9.98
N ALA A 137 -19.65 -2.84 -9.17
CA ALA A 137 -20.63 -3.92 -9.17
C ALA A 137 -22.01 -3.38 -9.52
N MET A 138 -22.67 -4.02 -10.47
CA MET A 138 -23.96 -3.59 -10.97
C MET A 138 -25.01 -4.73 -10.92
N ASN A 139 -26.25 -4.36 -10.73
CA ASN A 139 -27.36 -5.30 -10.88
C ASN A 139 -27.61 -5.55 -12.38
N PRO A 140 -27.58 -6.80 -12.86
CA PRO A 140 -27.71 -7.11 -14.29
C PRO A 140 -29.10 -6.89 -14.86
N GLN A 141 -30.17 -6.89 -14.03
CA GLN A 141 -31.54 -6.74 -14.49
C GLN A 141 -31.91 -5.29 -14.80
N HIS A 142 -31.36 -4.33 -14.07
CA HIS A 142 -31.75 -2.91 -14.21
C HIS A 142 -30.59 -1.93 -14.21
N GLY A 143 -29.32 -2.39 -14.23
CA GLY A 143 -28.13 -1.57 -14.32
C GLY A 143 -27.81 -0.73 -13.09
N GLY A 144 -28.52 -0.88 -11.98
CA GLY A 144 -28.27 -0.12 -10.75
C GLY A 144 -26.92 -0.47 -10.13
N ILE A 145 -26.11 0.55 -9.82
CA ILE A 145 -24.80 0.37 -9.19
C ILE A 145 -24.99 -0.07 -7.74
N LYS A 146 -24.38 -1.19 -7.37
CA LYS A 146 -24.41 -1.78 -6.02
C LYS A 146 -23.17 -1.46 -5.21
N ALA A 147 -22.02 -1.34 -5.85
CA ALA A 147 -20.78 -0.87 -5.25
C ALA A 147 -19.92 -0.16 -6.28
N LEU A 148 -19.16 0.84 -5.86
CA LEU A 148 -18.24 1.59 -6.70
C LEU A 148 -17.04 2.03 -5.88
N VAL A 149 -15.84 1.62 -6.29
CA VAL A 149 -14.55 2.00 -5.69
C VAL A 149 -13.68 2.56 -6.80
N GLY A 150 -13.35 3.85 -6.73
CA GLY A 150 -12.62 4.56 -7.78
C GLY A 150 -11.10 4.51 -7.67
N GLY A 151 -10.56 4.04 -6.54
CA GLY A 151 -9.11 3.98 -6.28
C GLY A 151 -8.81 3.32 -4.95
N TYR A 152 -7.52 3.16 -4.65
CA TYR A 152 -7.04 2.55 -3.41
C TYR A 152 -7.36 3.40 -2.17
N ASN A 153 -6.98 4.68 -2.21
CA ASN A 153 -7.23 5.63 -1.14
C ASN A 153 -7.62 7.00 -1.73
N PHE A 154 -8.74 7.55 -1.28
CA PHE A 154 -9.25 8.84 -1.76
C PHE A 154 -8.35 10.01 -1.37
N LYS A 155 -7.71 9.95 -0.19
CA LYS A 155 -6.79 11.00 0.26
C LYS A 155 -5.55 11.11 -0.64
N GLU A 156 -5.02 9.98 -1.09
CA GLU A 156 -3.86 9.93 -1.99
C GLU A 156 -4.24 10.31 -3.43
N SER A 157 -5.42 9.91 -3.87
CA SER A 157 -5.91 10.20 -5.23
C SER A 157 -7.43 10.31 -5.26
N SER A 158 -7.94 11.52 -5.43
CA SER A 158 -9.36 11.78 -5.63
C SER A 158 -9.86 11.39 -7.03
N PHE A 159 -8.97 10.98 -7.92
CA PHE A 159 -9.32 10.58 -9.29
C PHE A 159 -10.11 9.26 -9.29
N ASN A 160 -11.39 9.34 -9.66
CA ASN A 160 -12.26 8.17 -9.75
C ASN A 160 -12.06 7.44 -11.08
N ARG A 161 -11.35 6.32 -11.03
CA ARG A 161 -10.98 5.54 -12.22
C ARG A 161 -12.15 4.82 -12.87
N VAL A 162 -13.28 4.66 -12.18
CA VAL A 162 -14.50 4.09 -12.76
C VAL A 162 -15.19 5.10 -13.68
N THR A 163 -15.22 6.39 -13.28
CA THR A 163 -16.02 7.40 -13.98
C THR A 163 -15.20 8.42 -14.76
N GLN A 164 -13.92 8.60 -14.45
CA GLN A 164 -13.07 9.64 -15.03
C GLN A 164 -11.95 9.09 -15.93
N ALA A 165 -11.60 7.80 -15.81
CA ALA A 165 -10.54 7.24 -16.63
C ALA A 165 -11.03 6.99 -18.06
N SER A 166 -10.29 7.53 -19.03
CA SER A 166 -10.48 7.21 -20.44
C SER A 166 -9.54 6.05 -20.81
N ARG A 167 -10.09 4.86 -20.93
CA ARG A 167 -9.35 3.63 -21.23
C ARG A 167 -9.93 2.95 -22.46
N GLN A 168 -9.06 2.31 -23.25
CA GLN A 168 -9.48 1.44 -24.33
C GLN A 168 -10.25 0.25 -23.76
N PRO A 169 -11.49 -0.04 -24.23
CA PRO A 169 -12.34 -1.09 -23.65
C PRO A 169 -11.74 -2.50 -23.77
N GLY A 170 -10.96 -2.76 -24.82
CA GLY A 170 -10.34 -4.05 -25.04
C GLY A 170 -11.36 -5.20 -24.98
N SER A 171 -11.06 -6.22 -24.21
CA SER A 171 -11.92 -7.41 -24.06
C SER A 171 -13.28 -7.15 -23.42
N ASN A 172 -13.49 -6.03 -22.76
CA ASN A 172 -14.80 -5.65 -22.22
C ASN A 172 -15.83 -5.38 -23.32
N PHE A 173 -15.39 -5.21 -24.57
CA PHE A 173 -16.28 -5.06 -25.72
C PHE A 173 -16.81 -6.40 -26.27
N LYS A 174 -16.21 -7.51 -25.89
CA LYS A 174 -16.61 -8.87 -26.37
C LYS A 174 -18.08 -9.22 -26.16
N PRO A 175 -18.72 -8.91 -25.01
CA PRO A 175 -20.15 -9.22 -24.83
C PRO A 175 -21.04 -8.58 -25.91
N PHE A 176 -20.70 -7.38 -26.37
CA PHE A 176 -21.45 -6.71 -27.45
C PHE A 176 -21.25 -7.40 -28.80
N ILE A 177 -20.04 -7.91 -29.07
CA ILE A 177 -19.74 -8.65 -30.31
C ILE A 177 -20.45 -9.99 -30.34
N TYR A 178 -20.54 -10.69 -29.18
CA TYR A 178 -21.15 -12.02 -29.13
C TYR A 178 -22.69 -11.98 -28.99
N ALA A 179 -23.27 -10.83 -28.67
CA ALA A 179 -24.70 -10.64 -28.54
C ALA A 179 -25.39 -10.24 -29.87
N THR A 180 -24.61 -9.94 -30.91
CA THR A 180 -25.08 -9.65 -32.28
C THR A 180 -24.97 -10.87 -33.16
#